data_a05740481084f51d75935afbf548a3a0
#
_entry.id   a05740481084f51d75935afbf548a3a0
#
_cell.length_a   1.000
_cell.length_b   1.000
_cell.length_c   1.000
_cell.angle_alpha   90.00
_cell.angle_beta   90.00
_cell.angle_gamma   90.00
#
_symmetry.space_group_name_H-M   'P 1'
#
loop_
_entity.id
_entity.type
_entity.pdbx_description
1 polymer ?
#
loop_
_entity_poly.entity_id
_entity_poly.type
_entity_poly.pdbx_seq_one_letter_code
_entity_poly.pdbx_strand_id
1 'polypeptide(L)'
;MAYIYYSRNLLDKFCMEAFQKFGFTKEEARIISDVLLMSDDFGIESHGMQRLVRYHKGIESGLIKIDAKPEVVFETPISAVIDAHSAMGQLVGRQAMDLAIEKAKACGVGIVTVRNSNHYGIAGYYARLAMDQGLIGFSCTNSEAIMVPTFGKKAMLGSNPIAVSAPAEPYPFFFDASTTVVTRGKLEMYNKMNKPVPTGWAVNKEGASSNSASEVLGNIKAHEGGGIVPLGGDTELLGSHKGYGYGMLCELFSSILSQGMTSAHTMQNGFSGICHGFIALNPAYFGNPEDIKKHFETYLNELRESPKADGAERIYTHGEKEMLAVKKVEEQGIPVNENTVKEMIAMAEYLGMDVKEYFGDFKASDSNFKSSY
;
A
#
# COMPACT_ATOMS: atom_id res chain seq x y z
N MET A 1 23.27 2.81 -4.26
CA MET A 1 22.74 3.75 -3.26
C MET A 1 23.13 3.23 -1.90
N ALA A 2 23.62 4.09 -1.03
CA ALA A 2 23.92 3.72 0.36
C ALA A 2 22.64 3.71 1.19
N TYR A 3 22.58 2.80 2.16
CA TYR A 3 21.51 2.72 3.15
C TYR A 3 22.06 3.10 4.52
N ILE A 4 21.28 3.83 5.28
CA ILE A 4 21.58 4.24 6.65
C ILE A 4 20.51 3.62 7.53
N TYR A 5 20.93 3.04 8.65
CA TYR A 5 20.04 2.35 9.57
C TYR A 5 19.64 3.27 10.71
N TYR A 6 18.34 3.46 10.89
CA TYR A 6 17.77 4.26 11.98
C TYR A 6 16.94 3.38 12.90
N SER A 7 16.96 3.68 14.20
CA SER A 7 16.03 3.01 15.10
C SER A 7 14.59 3.36 14.75
N ARG A 8 13.69 2.37 14.84
CA ARG A 8 12.26 2.56 14.62
C ARG A 8 11.70 3.72 15.48
N ASN A 9 12.13 3.79 16.74
CA ASN A 9 11.67 4.82 17.67
C ASN A 9 12.07 6.25 17.23
N LEU A 10 13.24 6.41 16.63
CA LEU A 10 13.69 7.70 16.12
C LEU A 10 12.85 8.14 14.91
N LEU A 11 12.59 7.23 13.98
CA LEU A 11 11.74 7.51 12.82
C LEU A 11 10.29 7.76 13.23
N ASP A 12 9.77 7.04 14.23
CA ASP A 12 8.44 7.31 14.79
C ASP A 12 8.35 8.72 15.37
N LYS A 13 9.32 9.10 16.20
CA LYS A 13 9.39 10.45 16.76
C LYS A 13 9.45 11.51 15.67
N PHE A 14 10.25 11.28 14.62
CA PHE A 14 10.34 12.18 13.46
C PHE A 14 9.00 12.31 12.73
N CYS A 15 8.35 11.19 12.39
CA CYS A 15 7.04 11.18 11.76
C CYS A 15 5.99 11.89 12.59
N MET A 16 5.93 11.58 13.88
CA MET A 16 4.99 12.18 14.82
C MET A 16 5.12 13.71 14.86
N GLU A 17 6.35 14.23 14.95
CA GLU A 17 6.58 15.67 14.95
C GLU A 17 6.23 16.28 13.60
N ALA A 18 6.65 15.68 12.48
CA ALA A 18 6.38 16.18 11.13
C ALA A 18 4.87 16.29 10.88
N PHE A 19 4.09 15.24 11.18
CA PHE A 19 2.64 15.27 10.96
C PHE A 19 1.92 16.25 11.89
N GLN A 20 2.38 16.44 13.14
CA GLN A 20 1.84 17.49 14.00
C GLN A 20 2.13 18.88 13.44
N LYS A 21 3.33 19.12 12.89
CA LYS A 21 3.66 20.38 12.22
C LYS A 21 2.89 20.60 10.91
N PHE A 22 2.44 19.53 10.23
CA PHE A 22 1.49 19.63 9.12
C PHE A 22 0.09 20.04 9.57
N GLY A 23 -0.24 19.93 10.86
CA GLY A 23 -1.51 20.35 11.45
C GLY A 23 -2.38 19.19 11.97
N PHE A 24 -1.93 17.95 11.92
CA PHE A 24 -2.63 16.82 12.51
C PHE A 24 -2.53 16.81 14.05
N THR A 25 -3.52 16.27 14.71
CA THR A 25 -3.48 15.99 16.15
C THR A 25 -2.44 14.90 16.45
N LYS A 26 -2.03 14.81 17.72
CA LYS A 26 -1.09 13.75 18.14
C LYS A 26 -1.60 12.33 17.84
N GLU A 27 -2.90 12.09 18.02
CA GLU A 27 -3.50 10.77 17.76
C GLU A 27 -3.53 10.46 16.25
N GLU A 28 -3.90 11.42 15.42
CA GLU A 28 -3.87 11.28 13.96
C GLU A 28 -2.44 11.06 13.45
N ALA A 29 -1.47 11.84 13.94
CA ALA A 29 -0.06 11.68 13.61
C ALA A 29 0.43 10.26 13.95
N ARG A 30 0.02 9.71 15.11
CA ARG A 30 0.36 8.34 15.52
C ARG A 30 -0.18 7.29 14.55
N ILE A 31 -1.45 7.40 14.13
CA ILE A 31 -2.04 6.47 13.17
C ILE A 31 -1.29 6.52 11.83
N ILE A 32 -0.98 7.73 11.34
CA ILE A 32 -0.27 7.90 10.07
C ILE A 32 1.16 7.34 10.16
N SER A 33 1.86 7.63 11.27
CA SER A 33 3.20 7.10 11.55
C SER A 33 3.21 5.57 11.58
N ASP A 34 2.25 4.96 12.26
CA ASP A 34 2.11 3.50 12.35
C ASP A 34 2.00 2.84 10.98
N VAL A 35 1.18 3.40 10.07
CA VAL A 35 1.03 2.87 8.71
C VAL A 35 2.34 2.93 7.94
N LEU A 36 3.06 4.06 8.02
CA LEU A 36 4.34 4.24 7.34
C LEU A 36 5.41 3.28 7.88
N LEU A 37 5.58 3.25 9.18
CA LEU A 37 6.63 2.45 9.80
C LEU A 37 6.36 0.95 9.73
N MET A 38 5.10 0.52 9.78
CA MET A 38 4.79 -0.89 9.52
C MET A 38 5.24 -1.33 8.11
N SER A 39 5.14 -0.43 7.12
CA SER A 39 5.66 -0.71 5.78
C SER A 39 7.18 -0.92 5.79
N ASP A 40 7.92 -0.05 6.48
CA ASP A 40 9.37 -0.19 6.62
C ASP A 40 9.75 -1.40 7.47
N ASP A 41 9.02 -1.68 8.55
CA ASP A 41 9.19 -2.89 9.39
C ASP A 41 9.08 -4.17 8.56
N PHE A 42 8.19 -4.19 7.56
CA PHE A 42 8.00 -5.32 6.65
C PHE A 42 8.97 -5.34 5.45
N GLY A 43 9.88 -4.38 5.38
CA GLY A 43 10.83 -4.26 4.26
C GLY A 43 10.19 -3.72 2.97
N ILE A 44 9.02 -3.08 3.06
CA ILE A 44 8.29 -2.48 1.93
C ILE A 44 8.62 -0.99 1.83
N GLU A 45 9.89 -0.67 1.61
CA GLU A 45 10.43 0.69 1.55
C GLU A 45 9.60 1.65 0.66
N SER A 46 9.00 1.13 -0.40
CA SER A 46 8.22 1.92 -1.36
C SER A 46 6.97 2.61 -0.76
N HIS A 47 6.51 2.18 0.42
CA HIS A 47 5.32 2.69 1.11
C HIS A 47 5.61 3.20 2.53
N GLY A 48 6.88 3.14 2.98
CA GLY A 48 7.35 3.65 4.26
C GLY A 48 7.78 5.12 4.21
N MET A 49 8.88 5.44 4.88
CA MET A 49 9.43 6.79 5.02
C MET A 49 9.62 7.52 3.69
N GLN A 50 9.88 6.79 2.61
CA GLN A 50 9.97 7.36 1.26
C GLN A 50 8.69 8.10 0.82
N ARG A 51 7.53 7.80 1.42
CA ARG A 51 6.25 8.43 1.07
C ARG A 51 5.96 9.73 1.83
N LEU A 52 6.72 10.05 2.84
CA LEU A 52 6.48 11.20 3.70
C LEU A 52 6.37 12.51 2.91
N VAL A 53 7.31 12.76 1.99
CA VAL A 53 7.32 13.93 1.11
C VAL A 53 6.07 14.01 0.23
N ARG A 54 5.63 12.87 -0.30
CA ARG A 54 4.40 12.82 -1.13
C ARG A 54 3.18 13.28 -0.34
N TYR A 55 3.05 12.85 0.91
CA TYR A 55 1.93 13.27 1.76
C TYR A 55 2.01 14.76 2.08
N HIS A 56 3.19 15.27 2.44
CA HIS A 56 3.38 16.69 2.68
C HIS A 56 2.98 17.53 1.45
N LYS A 57 3.47 17.18 0.27
CA LYS A 57 3.08 17.87 -0.97
C LYS A 57 1.59 17.75 -1.31
N GLY A 58 0.97 16.63 -0.97
CA GLY A 58 -0.48 16.47 -1.08
C GLY A 58 -1.25 17.43 -0.15
N ILE A 59 -0.72 17.68 1.04
CA ILE A 59 -1.28 18.64 2.00
C ILE A 59 -1.08 20.09 1.48
N GLU A 60 0.13 20.45 1.09
CA GLU A 60 0.44 21.79 0.56
C GLU A 60 -0.39 22.15 -0.68
N SER A 61 -0.63 21.20 -1.57
CA SER A 61 -1.43 21.40 -2.78
C SER A 61 -2.94 21.37 -2.54
N GLY A 62 -3.40 21.05 -1.32
CA GLY A 62 -4.82 20.91 -0.99
C GLY A 62 -5.45 19.60 -1.51
N LEU A 63 -4.65 18.67 -2.06
CA LEU A 63 -5.10 17.33 -2.45
C LEU A 63 -5.54 16.54 -1.21
N ILE A 64 -4.83 16.70 -0.10
CA ILE A 64 -5.14 16.15 1.21
C ILE A 64 -5.60 17.29 2.10
N LYS A 65 -6.82 17.22 2.59
CA LYS A 65 -7.40 18.19 3.51
C LYS A 65 -7.28 17.70 4.95
N ILE A 66 -6.51 18.39 5.76
CA ILE A 66 -6.26 18.03 7.17
C ILE A 66 -7.48 18.23 8.06
N ASP A 67 -8.35 19.17 7.71
CA ASP A 67 -9.57 19.54 8.43
C ASP A 67 -10.83 18.81 7.90
N ALA A 68 -10.68 17.96 6.90
CA ALA A 68 -11.79 17.18 6.34
C ALA A 68 -12.37 16.23 7.40
N LYS A 69 -13.69 16.15 7.41
CA LYS A 69 -14.43 15.25 8.29
C LYS A 69 -15.12 14.18 7.46
N PRO A 70 -14.60 12.94 7.46
CA PRO A 70 -15.24 11.83 6.79
C PRO A 70 -16.67 11.60 7.34
N GLU A 71 -17.60 11.33 6.43
CA GLU A 71 -19.01 11.16 6.75
C GLU A 71 -19.51 9.78 6.33
N VAL A 72 -20.25 9.09 7.21
CA VAL A 72 -20.97 7.87 6.85
C VAL A 72 -22.24 8.29 6.11
N VAL A 73 -22.24 8.13 4.78
CA VAL A 73 -23.33 8.57 3.90
C VAL A 73 -24.40 7.50 3.67
N PHE A 74 -24.10 6.25 3.99
CA PHE A 74 -25.01 5.13 3.94
C PHE A 74 -24.58 4.06 4.95
N GLU A 75 -25.54 3.45 5.65
CA GLU A 75 -25.24 2.43 6.65
C GLU A 75 -26.34 1.38 6.77
N THR A 76 -25.93 0.13 6.98
CA THR A 76 -26.76 -1.01 7.34
C THR A 76 -26.13 -1.76 8.53
N PRO A 77 -26.77 -2.75 9.13
CA PRO A 77 -26.14 -3.55 10.17
C PRO A 77 -24.80 -4.19 9.76
N ILE A 78 -24.60 -4.53 8.48
CA ILE A 78 -23.41 -5.24 7.98
C ILE A 78 -22.54 -4.42 7.03
N SER A 79 -22.98 -3.23 6.60
CA SER A 79 -22.21 -2.43 5.63
C SER A 79 -22.28 -0.94 5.93
N ALA A 80 -21.31 -0.19 5.36
CA ALA A 80 -21.36 1.26 5.33
C ALA A 80 -20.62 1.83 4.10
N VAL A 81 -20.98 3.06 3.72
CA VAL A 81 -20.27 3.87 2.74
C VAL A 81 -19.81 5.16 3.41
N ILE A 82 -18.52 5.47 3.32
CA ILE A 82 -17.92 6.68 3.86
C ILE A 82 -17.52 7.60 2.72
N ASP A 83 -17.92 8.87 2.77
CA ASP A 83 -17.32 9.92 1.96
C ASP A 83 -16.19 10.57 2.75
N ALA A 84 -14.96 10.48 2.22
CA ALA A 84 -13.77 10.96 2.91
C ALA A 84 -13.53 12.47 2.75
N HIS A 85 -14.21 13.15 1.85
CA HIS A 85 -14.06 14.61 1.60
C HIS A 85 -12.60 15.05 1.38
N SER A 86 -11.77 14.22 0.77
CA SER A 86 -10.32 14.41 0.56
C SER A 86 -9.47 14.33 1.84
N ALA A 87 -9.94 13.71 2.91
CA ALA A 87 -9.16 13.47 4.12
C ALA A 87 -7.92 12.60 3.87
N MET A 88 -7.03 12.57 4.84
CA MET A 88 -5.85 11.70 4.86
C MET A 88 -6.27 10.23 4.81
N GLY A 89 -5.79 9.50 3.79
CA GLY A 89 -6.22 8.14 3.50
C GLY A 89 -5.98 7.16 4.66
N GLN A 90 -4.89 7.32 5.40
CA GLN A 90 -4.58 6.48 6.55
C GLN A 90 -5.61 6.61 7.66
N LEU A 91 -6.09 7.81 7.93
CA LEU A 91 -7.06 8.06 8.99
C LEU A 91 -8.43 7.49 8.62
N VAL A 92 -8.86 7.75 7.39
CA VAL A 92 -10.13 7.22 6.89
C VAL A 92 -10.11 5.70 6.76
N GLY A 93 -9.00 5.13 6.28
CA GLY A 93 -8.84 3.68 6.18
C GLY A 93 -8.92 3.00 7.55
N ARG A 94 -8.30 3.61 8.58
CA ARG A 94 -8.38 3.14 9.95
C ARG A 94 -9.83 3.19 10.46
N GLN A 95 -10.52 4.31 10.31
CA GLN A 95 -11.93 4.48 10.69
C GLN A 95 -12.83 3.45 10.00
N ALA A 96 -12.64 3.23 8.70
CA ALA A 96 -13.45 2.30 7.91
C ALA A 96 -13.25 0.84 8.34
N MET A 97 -12.00 0.42 8.60
CA MET A 97 -11.75 -0.94 9.07
C MET A 97 -12.23 -1.14 10.52
N ASP A 98 -12.08 -0.15 11.40
CA ASP A 98 -12.62 -0.23 12.76
C ASP A 98 -14.16 -0.41 12.74
N LEU A 99 -14.86 0.33 11.87
CA LEU A 99 -16.31 0.17 11.67
C LEU A 99 -16.67 -1.22 11.09
N ALA A 100 -15.86 -1.74 10.14
CA ALA A 100 -16.06 -3.08 9.61
C ALA A 100 -15.90 -4.15 10.70
N ILE A 101 -14.91 -4.00 11.57
CA ILE A 101 -14.67 -4.89 12.72
C ILE A 101 -15.84 -4.86 13.71
N GLU A 102 -16.35 -3.69 14.05
CA GLU A 102 -17.54 -3.55 14.93
C GLU A 102 -18.73 -4.31 14.36
N LYS A 103 -19.04 -4.12 13.08
CA LYS A 103 -20.13 -4.82 12.38
C LYS A 103 -19.89 -6.34 12.34
N ALA A 104 -18.65 -6.77 12.07
CA ALA A 104 -18.30 -8.20 12.03
C ALA A 104 -18.47 -8.87 13.41
N LYS A 105 -18.14 -8.18 14.48
CA LYS A 105 -18.37 -8.67 15.85
C LYS A 105 -19.87 -8.82 16.16
N ALA A 106 -20.69 -7.89 15.67
CA ALA A 106 -22.13 -7.89 15.92
C ALA A 106 -22.90 -8.86 15.02
N CYS A 107 -22.52 -8.96 13.74
CA CYS A 107 -23.30 -9.62 12.69
C CYS A 107 -22.56 -10.72 11.90
N GLY A 108 -21.31 -11.03 12.28
CA GLY A 108 -20.48 -12.04 11.59
C GLY A 108 -19.68 -11.48 10.42
N VAL A 109 -20.13 -10.40 9.79
CA VAL A 109 -19.45 -9.72 8.67
C VAL A 109 -19.66 -8.21 8.77
N GLY A 110 -18.60 -7.46 8.43
CA GLY A 110 -18.69 -6.02 8.24
C GLY A 110 -18.01 -5.64 6.92
N ILE A 111 -18.68 -4.86 6.09
CA ILE A 111 -18.20 -4.39 4.78
C ILE A 111 -18.30 -2.87 4.76
N VAL A 112 -17.18 -2.18 4.60
CA VAL A 112 -17.15 -0.72 4.52
C VAL A 112 -16.40 -0.29 3.28
N THR A 113 -17.01 0.60 2.51
CA THR A 113 -16.37 1.20 1.34
C THR A 113 -16.20 2.71 1.54
N VAL A 114 -15.13 3.24 0.97
CA VAL A 114 -14.76 4.66 1.08
C VAL A 114 -14.61 5.24 -0.30
N ARG A 115 -15.11 6.46 -0.51
CA ARG A 115 -14.89 7.26 -1.70
C ARG A 115 -14.25 8.60 -1.38
N ASN A 116 -13.76 9.30 -2.41
CA ASN A 116 -13.21 10.64 -2.30
C ASN A 116 -12.05 10.75 -1.29
N SER A 117 -11.22 9.70 -1.21
CA SER A 117 -10.09 9.58 -0.29
C SER A 117 -8.76 9.89 -0.99
N ASN A 118 -7.69 9.63 -0.28
CA ASN A 118 -6.31 9.75 -0.71
C ASN A 118 -5.57 8.42 -0.52
N HIS A 119 -4.31 8.36 -0.98
CA HIS A 119 -3.45 7.20 -0.76
C HIS A 119 -3.35 6.86 0.73
N TYR A 120 -3.46 5.57 1.07
CA TYR A 120 -3.60 5.12 2.47
C TYR A 120 -2.45 4.25 3.00
N GLY A 121 -1.32 4.18 2.26
CA GLY A 121 -0.19 3.30 2.62
C GLY A 121 -0.34 1.89 2.06
N ILE A 122 0.11 0.88 2.81
CA ILE A 122 -0.04 -0.54 2.45
C ILE A 122 -1.42 -1.05 2.83
N ALA A 123 -2.03 -1.84 1.96
CA ALA A 123 -3.37 -2.39 2.19
C ALA A 123 -3.39 -3.38 3.38
N GLY A 124 -2.30 -4.11 3.57
CA GLY A 124 -2.14 -5.08 4.64
C GLY A 124 -2.26 -4.51 6.05
N TYR A 125 -1.91 -3.24 6.27
CA TYR A 125 -2.10 -2.60 7.56
C TYR A 125 -3.55 -2.74 8.07
N TYR A 126 -4.51 -2.46 7.20
CA TYR A 126 -5.93 -2.50 7.57
C TYR A 126 -6.45 -3.92 7.75
N ALA A 127 -6.07 -4.85 6.87
CA ALA A 127 -6.43 -6.25 7.01
C ALA A 127 -5.92 -6.82 8.36
N ARG A 128 -4.70 -6.42 8.77
CA ARG A 128 -4.11 -6.80 10.05
C ARG A 128 -4.91 -6.30 11.26
N LEU A 129 -5.51 -5.11 11.21
CA LEU A 129 -6.33 -4.60 12.32
C LEU A 129 -7.46 -5.55 12.73
N ALA A 130 -8.09 -6.20 11.74
CA ALA A 130 -9.10 -7.23 12.01
C ALA A 130 -8.45 -8.52 12.54
N MET A 131 -7.35 -8.95 11.95
CA MET A 131 -6.61 -10.14 12.38
C MET A 131 -6.13 -10.04 13.82
N ASP A 132 -5.61 -8.89 14.25
CA ASP A 132 -5.15 -8.64 15.62
C ASP A 132 -6.30 -8.73 16.65
N GLN A 133 -7.56 -8.76 16.18
CA GLN A 133 -8.77 -8.96 16.99
C GLN A 133 -9.40 -10.34 16.77
N GLY A 134 -8.66 -11.30 16.20
CA GLY A 134 -9.12 -12.67 15.96
C GLY A 134 -10.08 -12.85 14.78
N LEU A 135 -10.21 -11.82 13.93
CA LEU A 135 -11.05 -11.83 12.74
C LEU A 135 -10.21 -12.12 11.48
N ILE A 136 -10.87 -12.36 10.36
CA ILE A 136 -10.22 -12.36 9.04
C ILE A 136 -10.45 -10.98 8.43
N GLY A 137 -9.35 -10.29 8.10
CA GLY A 137 -9.40 -8.97 7.50
C GLY A 137 -9.12 -9.01 6.01
N PHE A 138 -9.83 -8.18 5.25
CA PHE A 138 -9.61 -7.90 3.84
C PHE A 138 -9.55 -6.39 3.62
N SER A 139 -8.63 -5.95 2.78
CA SER A 139 -8.54 -4.57 2.32
C SER A 139 -8.18 -4.53 0.86
N CYS A 140 -8.80 -3.64 0.11
CA CYS A 140 -8.39 -3.32 -1.26
C CYS A 140 -8.56 -1.82 -1.52
N THR A 141 -7.90 -1.33 -2.56
CA THR A 141 -8.04 0.05 -3.01
C THR A 141 -7.84 0.13 -4.50
N ASN A 142 -8.44 1.12 -5.13
CA ASN A 142 -7.99 1.54 -6.44
C ASN A 142 -6.85 2.58 -6.32
N SER A 143 -6.28 3.01 -7.42
CA SER A 143 -5.26 4.06 -7.45
C SER A 143 -5.23 4.74 -8.83
N GLU A 144 -4.31 5.67 -9.04
CA GLU A 144 -4.03 6.26 -10.37
C GLU A 144 -3.87 5.17 -11.43
N ALA A 145 -4.44 5.39 -12.62
CA ALA A 145 -4.40 4.43 -13.71
C ALA A 145 -2.97 4.20 -14.21
N ILE A 146 -2.45 3.01 -14.02
CA ILE A 146 -1.13 2.56 -14.47
C ILE A 146 -1.16 1.20 -15.14
N MET A 147 -2.23 0.41 -14.95
CA MET A 147 -2.39 -0.93 -15.49
C MET A 147 -3.24 -0.93 -16.74
N VAL A 148 -2.73 -1.55 -17.79
CA VAL A 148 -3.44 -1.74 -19.06
C VAL A 148 -4.32 -2.99 -18.96
N PRO A 149 -5.60 -2.95 -19.35
CA PRO A 149 -6.42 -4.16 -19.46
C PRO A 149 -5.81 -5.17 -20.44
N THR A 150 -6.04 -6.44 -20.24
CA THR A 150 -5.64 -7.48 -21.21
C THR A 150 -6.22 -7.12 -22.59
N PHE A 151 -5.39 -7.19 -23.64
CA PHE A 151 -5.66 -6.71 -25.02
C PHE A 151 -5.81 -5.19 -25.18
N GLY A 152 -5.68 -4.41 -24.11
CA GLY A 152 -5.73 -2.96 -24.18
C GLY A 152 -4.37 -2.34 -24.50
N LYS A 153 -4.38 -1.04 -24.78
CA LYS A 153 -3.19 -0.22 -25.00
C LYS A 153 -3.16 1.08 -24.20
N LYS A 154 -4.10 1.22 -23.27
CA LYS A 154 -4.19 2.39 -22.39
C LYS A 154 -4.41 1.93 -20.96
N ALA A 155 -3.68 2.53 -20.03
CA ALA A 155 -3.88 2.29 -18.60
C ALA A 155 -5.29 2.77 -18.19
N MET A 156 -6.05 1.88 -17.57
CA MET A 156 -7.43 2.11 -17.11
C MET A 156 -7.64 1.76 -15.65
N LEU A 157 -6.77 0.91 -15.08
CA LEU A 157 -6.80 0.49 -13.68
C LEU A 157 -5.52 0.93 -12.99
N GLY A 158 -5.56 1.05 -11.67
CA GLY A 158 -4.37 1.27 -10.85
C GLY A 158 -3.59 -0.02 -10.59
N SER A 159 -2.64 0.03 -9.65
CA SER A 159 -1.99 -1.18 -9.13
C SER A 159 -2.95 -2.04 -8.32
N ASN A 160 -4.04 -1.45 -7.87
CA ASN A 160 -5.21 -2.04 -7.25
C ASN A 160 -4.85 -3.23 -6.33
N PRO A 161 -4.16 -2.98 -5.20
CA PRO A 161 -3.71 -4.04 -4.31
C PRO A 161 -4.88 -4.71 -3.58
N ILE A 162 -4.67 -5.98 -3.26
CA ILE A 162 -5.53 -6.79 -2.39
C ILE A 162 -4.69 -7.25 -1.21
N ALA A 163 -5.22 -7.10 0.00
CA ALA A 163 -4.64 -7.64 1.20
C ALA A 163 -5.64 -8.50 1.97
N VAL A 164 -5.18 -9.61 2.49
CA VAL A 164 -5.92 -10.49 3.38
C VAL A 164 -5.04 -10.90 4.54
N SER A 165 -5.57 -10.82 5.76
CA SER A 165 -4.87 -11.29 6.95
C SER A 165 -5.76 -12.19 7.78
N ALA A 166 -5.20 -13.26 8.32
CA ALA A 166 -5.87 -14.19 9.20
C ALA A 166 -4.92 -14.69 10.30
N PRO A 167 -5.41 -14.89 11.54
CA PRO A 167 -4.58 -15.39 12.63
C PRO A 167 -4.13 -16.82 12.36
N ALA A 168 -2.83 -17.10 12.55
CA ALA A 168 -2.21 -18.42 12.49
C ALA A 168 -0.85 -18.40 13.20
N GLU A 169 -0.37 -19.57 13.64
CA GLU A 169 0.93 -19.79 14.24
C GLU A 169 1.81 -20.69 13.34
N PRO A 170 3.14 -20.60 13.39
CA PRO A 170 3.96 -19.63 14.13
C PRO A 170 4.04 -18.25 13.46
N TYR A 171 3.45 -18.10 12.27
CA TYR A 171 3.36 -16.85 11.53
C TYR A 171 1.92 -16.63 11.08
N PRO A 172 1.37 -15.42 11.24
CA PRO A 172 0.05 -15.10 10.71
C PRO A 172 0.05 -15.23 9.18
N PHE A 173 -1.10 -15.54 8.61
CA PHE A 173 -1.27 -15.36 7.17
C PHE A 173 -1.44 -13.87 6.89
N PHE A 174 -0.52 -13.33 6.11
CA PHE A 174 -0.52 -11.92 5.72
C PHE A 174 -0.18 -11.81 4.24
N PHE A 175 -1.21 -11.64 3.44
CA PHE A 175 -1.09 -11.43 2.00
C PHE A 175 -1.35 -9.96 1.68
N ASP A 176 -0.43 -9.29 1.01
CA ASP A 176 -0.60 -7.93 0.46
C ASP A 176 0.15 -7.85 -0.87
N ALA A 177 -0.60 -7.73 -1.96
CA ALA A 177 -0.02 -7.72 -3.29
C ALA A 177 -0.79 -6.81 -4.26
N SER A 178 -0.04 -6.12 -5.13
CA SER A 178 -0.63 -5.45 -6.29
C SER A 178 -1.17 -6.48 -7.29
N THR A 179 -2.15 -6.08 -8.10
CA THR A 179 -2.70 -6.89 -9.18
C THR A 179 -1.99 -6.68 -10.51
N THR A 180 -0.95 -5.85 -10.52
CA THR A 180 0.01 -5.68 -11.62
C THR A 180 1.19 -6.63 -11.46
N VAL A 181 1.84 -7.00 -12.56
CA VAL A 181 3.03 -7.89 -12.53
C VAL A 181 4.18 -7.28 -11.74
N VAL A 182 4.31 -5.96 -11.74
CA VAL A 182 5.26 -5.17 -10.95
C VAL A 182 4.63 -3.85 -10.52
N THR A 183 5.19 -3.22 -9.49
CA THR A 183 4.77 -1.88 -9.06
C THR A 183 5.39 -0.78 -9.93
N ARG A 184 4.78 0.40 -9.97
CA ARG A 184 5.36 1.60 -10.60
C ARG A 184 6.76 1.91 -10.05
N GLY A 185 6.96 1.79 -8.73
CA GLY A 185 8.27 2.01 -8.10
C GLY A 185 9.37 1.10 -8.64
N LYS A 186 9.02 -0.13 -9.08
CA LYS A 186 9.99 -1.02 -9.73
C LYS A 186 10.43 -0.49 -11.08
N LEU A 187 9.52 0.05 -11.90
CA LEU A 187 9.88 0.72 -13.16
C LEU A 187 10.73 1.97 -12.92
N GLU A 188 10.37 2.78 -11.91
CA GLU A 188 11.14 3.97 -11.54
C GLU A 188 12.57 3.63 -11.12
N MET A 189 12.76 2.52 -10.39
CA MET A 189 14.08 2.01 -10.02
C MET A 189 14.89 1.59 -11.26
N TYR A 190 14.28 0.83 -12.20
CA TYR A 190 14.95 0.43 -13.45
C TYR A 190 15.32 1.66 -14.30
N ASN A 191 14.45 2.65 -14.36
CA ASN A 191 14.71 3.92 -15.05
C ASN A 191 15.92 4.66 -14.44
N LYS A 192 15.96 4.79 -13.11
CA LYS A 192 17.10 5.41 -12.41
C LYS A 192 18.42 4.69 -12.64
N MET A 193 18.39 3.37 -12.79
CA MET A 193 19.57 2.55 -13.08
C MET A 193 19.91 2.49 -14.57
N ASN A 194 19.12 3.13 -15.43
CA ASN A 194 19.21 3.03 -16.89
C ASN A 194 19.26 1.58 -17.40
N LYS A 195 18.46 0.71 -16.78
CA LYS A 195 18.35 -0.72 -17.12
C LYS A 195 17.08 -0.99 -17.90
N PRO A 196 17.14 -1.86 -18.94
CA PRO A 196 15.92 -2.31 -19.60
C PRO A 196 15.06 -3.12 -18.63
N VAL A 197 13.73 -2.90 -18.66
CA VAL A 197 12.81 -3.74 -17.90
C VAL A 197 12.61 -5.08 -18.62
N PRO A 198 12.35 -6.16 -17.86
CA PRO A 198 12.03 -7.46 -18.46
C PRO A 198 10.82 -7.38 -19.38
N THR A 199 10.86 -8.14 -20.46
CA THR A 199 9.70 -8.36 -21.34
C THR A 199 8.53 -8.91 -20.54
N GLY A 200 7.31 -8.45 -20.85
CA GLY A 200 6.10 -8.88 -20.14
C GLY A 200 5.82 -8.10 -18.84
N TRP A 201 6.54 -7.00 -18.57
CA TRP A 201 6.24 -6.10 -17.45
C TRP A 201 5.38 -4.90 -17.87
N ALA A 202 5.56 -4.43 -19.09
CA ALA A 202 4.91 -3.23 -19.56
C ALA A 202 4.67 -3.26 -21.08
N VAL A 203 3.73 -2.45 -21.52
CA VAL A 203 3.46 -2.21 -22.96
C VAL A 203 3.59 -0.72 -23.29
N ASN A 204 3.98 -0.43 -24.53
CA ASN A 204 4.04 0.92 -25.06
C ASN A 204 2.64 1.42 -25.47
N LYS A 205 2.55 2.63 -26.02
CA LYS A 205 1.28 3.25 -26.44
C LYS A 205 0.57 2.53 -27.59
N GLU A 206 1.26 1.70 -28.34
CA GLU A 206 0.71 0.82 -29.37
C GLU A 206 0.16 -0.50 -28.80
N GLY A 207 0.47 -0.82 -27.54
CA GLY A 207 0.09 -2.08 -26.86
C GLY A 207 1.11 -3.20 -27.07
N ALA A 208 2.27 -2.91 -27.65
CA ALA A 208 3.36 -3.88 -27.80
C ALA A 208 4.21 -3.92 -26.52
N SER A 209 4.78 -5.11 -26.20
CA SER A 209 5.69 -5.24 -25.06
C SER A 209 6.86 -4.25 -25.16
N SER A 210 7.13 -3.52 -24.07
CA SER A 210 8.20 -2.53 -23.99
C SER A 210 9.20 -2.89 -22.90
N ASN A 211 10.49 -2.73 -23.20
CA ASN A 211 11.58 -2.84 -22.24
C ASN A 211 12.15 -1.47 -21.81
N SER A 212 11.52 -0.37 -22.21
CA SER A 212 11.91 1.00 -21.85
C SER A 212 11.09 1.53 -20.69
N ALA A 213 11.68 1.54 -19.48
CA ALA A 213 11.04 2.12 -18.31
C ALA A 213 10.73 3.62 -18.48
N SER A 214 11.62 4.38 -19.11
CA SER A 214 11.45 5.83 -19.32
C SER A 214 10.28 6.14 -20.26
N GLU A 215 10.12 5.38 -21.35
CA GLU A 215 9.00 5.49 -22.29
C GLU A 215 7.67 5.23 -21.56
N VAL A 216 7.57 4.09 -20.87
CA VAL A 216 6.33 3.67 -20.21
C VAL A 216 5.94 4.64 -19.09
N LEU A 217 6.88 5.09 -18.26
CA LEU A 217 6.63 6.09 -17.22
C LEU A 217 6.21 7.45 -17.81
N GLY A 218 6.84 7.86 -18.92
CA GLY A 218 6.47 9.06 -19.65
C GLY A 218 5.04 8.99 -20.20
N ASN A 219 4.69 7.89 -20.84
CA ASN A 219 3.36 7.64 -21.40
C ASN A 219 2.26 7.59 -20.32
N ILE A 220 2.52 6.92 -19.18
CA ILE A 220 1.60 6.92 -18.04
C ILE A 220 1.35 8.35 -17.54
N LYS A 221 2.43 9.14 -17.35
CA LYS A 221 2.33 10.52 -16.88
C LYS A 221 1.58 11.43 -17.84
N ALA A 222 1.78 11.23 -19.15
CA ALA A 222 1.13 12.02 -20.20
C ALA A 222 -0.28 11.53 -20.55
N HIS A 223 -0.72 10.37 -20.01
CA HIS A 223 -1.98 9.69 -20.39
C HIS A 223 -2.09 9.34 -21.88
N GLU A 224 -0.94 9.12 -22.56
CA GLU A 224 -0.85 8.86 -24.00
C GLU A 224 -1.02 7.39 -24.40
N GLY A 225 -1.28 6.51 -23.45
CA GLY A 225 -1.38 5.07 -23.64
C GLY A 225 -0.18 4.33 -23.05
N GLY A 226 -0.12 3.01 -23.26
CA GLY A 226 0.86 2.16 -22.58
C GLY A 226 0.59 2.02 -21.07
N GLY A 227 1.41 1.23 -20.39
CA GLY A 227 1.33 1.03 -18.96
C GLY A 227 1.93 -0.29 -18.49
N ILE A 228 1.79 -0.55 -17.21
CA ILE A 228 2.18 -1.81 -16.58
C ILE A 228 1.11 -2.86 -16.91
N VAL A 229 1.54 -4.11 -17.11
CA VAL A 229 0.59 -5.18 -17.41
C VAL A 229 0.07 -5.85 -16.13
N PRO A 230 -1.10 -6.54 -16.22
CA PRO A 230 -1.64 -7.29 -15.09
C PRO A 230 -0.70 -8.42 -14.62
N LEU A 231 -0.90 -8.88 -13.40
CA LEU A 231 -0.30 -10.12 -12.91
C LEU A 231 -0.61 -11.25 -13.91
N GLY A 232 0.43 -11.97 -14.35
CA GLY A 232 0.37 -12.92 -15.45
C GLY A 232 1.00 -12.40 -16.75
N GLY A 233 1.41 -11.12 -16.81
CA GLY A 233 2.19 -10.58 -17.92
C GLY A 233 1.36 -9.94 -19.03
N ASP A 234 1.95 -9.81 -20.23
CA ASP A 234 1.39 -9.06 -21.37
C ASP A 234 0.52 -9.90 -22.32
N THR A 235 0.38 -11.21 -22.06
CA THR A 235 -0.43 -12.11 -22.90
C THR A 235 -1.46 -12.89 -22.10
N GLU A 236 -2.59 -13.19 -22.72
CA GLU A 236 -3.61 -14.05 -22.13
C GLU A 236 -3.07 -15.46 -21.86
N LEU A 237 -2.16 -15.95 -22.71
CA LEU A 237 -1.55 -17.26 -22.57
C LEU A 237 -0.79 -17.43 -21.25
N LEU A 238 -0.17 -16.37 -20.73
CA LEU A 238 0.48 -16.33 -19.43
C LEU A 238 -0.48 -16.01 -18.27
N GLY A 239 -1.76 -15.79 -18.57
CA GLY A 239 -2.78 -15.55 -17.54
C GLY A 239 -3.02 -14.07 -17.20
N SER A 240 -2.66 -13.12 -18.06
CA SER A 240 -2.84 -11.69 -17.81
C SER A 240 -4.31 -11.32 -17.49
N HIS A 241 -5.29 -12.01 -18.10
CA HIS A 241 -6.71 -11.82 -17.82
C HIS A 241 -7.08 -12.11 -16.35
N LYS A 242 -6.32 -12.97 -15.65
CA LYS A 242 -6.53 -13.26 -14.21
C LYS A 242 -6.15 -12.05 -13.35
N GLY A 243 -4.96 -11.49 -13.56
CA GLY A 243 -4.52 -10.28 -12.87
C GLY A 243 -5.40 -9.08 -13.18
N TYR A 244 -5.83 -8.93 -14.45
CA TYR A 244 -6.81 -7.93 -14.85
C TYR A 244 -8.13 -8.10 -14.09
N GLY A 245 -8.64 -9.35 -13.98
CA GLY A 245 -9.84 -9.66 -13.20
C GLY A 245 -9.70 -9.28 -11.72
N TYR A 246 -8.56 -9.58 -11.09
CA TYR A 246 -8.29 -9.15 -9.71
C TYR A 246 -8.29 -7.63 -9.58
N GLY A 247 -7.71 -6.89 -10.54
CA GLY A 247 -7.78 -5.43 -10.57
C GLY A 247 -9.22 -4.90 -10.66
N MET A 248 -10.08 -5.58 -11.44
CA MET A 248 -11.51 -5.24 -11.53
C MET A 248 -12.25 -5.55 -10.22
N LEU A 249 -11.89 -6.60 -9.49
CA LEU A 249 -12.46 -6.87 -8.16
C LEU A 249 -12.14 -5.72 -7.18
N CYS A 250 -10.94 -5.16 -7.23
CA CYS A 250 -10.62 -3.99 -6.41
C CYS A 250 -11.51 -2.79 -6.76
N GLU A 251 -11.73 -2.51 -8.06
CA GLU A 251 -12.69 -1.46 -8.47
C GLU A 251 -14.10 -1.75 -7.96
N LEU A 252 -14.56 -3.02 -8.08
CA LEU A 252 -15.89 -3.41 -7.63
C LEU A 252 -16.07 -3.17 -6.13
N PHE A 253 -15.14 -3.66 -5.31
CA PHE A 253 -15.23 -3.58 -3.86
C PHE A 253 -14.81 -2.23 -3.27
N SER A 254 -14.29 -1.31 -4.05
CA SER A 254 -13.95 0.04 -3.64
C SER A 254 -14.82 1.09 -4.36
N SER A 255 -14.46 1.45 -5.58
CA SER A 255 -15.06 2.57 -6.31
C SER A 255 -16.52 2.33 -6.72
N ILE A 256 -16.85 1.12 -7.19
CA ILE A 256 -18.21 0.84 -7.66
C ILE A 256 -19.20 0.80 -6.50
N LEU A 257 -18.92 0.04 -5.44
CA LEU A 257 -19.82 -0.05 -4.28
C LEU A 257 -19.92 1.27 -3.52
N SER A 258 -18.88 2.11 -3.50
CA SER A 258 -18.95 3.44 -2.89
C SER A 258 -19.55 4.52 -3.82
N GLN A 259 -19.82 4.19 -5.08
CA GLN A 259 -20.18 5.15 -6.14
C GLN A 259 -19.12 6.26 -6.31
N GLY A 260 -17.86 5.91 -6.11
CA GLY A 260 -16.72 6.81 -6.27
C GLY A 260 -16.06 6.70 -7.64
N MET A 261 -14.91 7.36 -7.79
CA MET A 261 -14.18 7.37 -9.06
C MET A 261 -13.44 6.05 -9.28
N THR A 262 -13.55 5.49 -10.50
CA THR A 262 -12.67 4.41 -10.92
C THR A 262 -11.27 4.93 -11.25
N SER A 263 -10.27 4.05 -11.24
CA SER A 263 -8.85 4.42 -11.45
C SER A 263 -8.60 5.33 -12.64
N ALA A 264 -9.31 5.14 -13.74
CA ALA A 264 -9.18 5.96 -14.96
C ALA A 264 -9.54 7.44 -14.74
N HIS A 265 -10.25 7.77 -13.67
CA HIS A 265 -10.73 9.12 -13.35
C HIS A 265 -10.11 9.70 -12.08
N THR A 266 -9.30 8.93 -11.33
CA THR A 266 -8.60 9.43 -10.15
C THR A 266 -7.43 10.35 -10.50
N MET A 267 -6.97 11.13 -9.54
CA MET A 267 -5.80 12.02 -9.66
C MET A 267 -5.92 13.06 -10.78
N GLN A 268 -7.12 13.60 -11.00
CA GLN A 268 -7.39 14.60 -12.04
C GLN A 268 -7.87 15.91 -11.42
N ASN A 269 -7.54 17.03 -12.07
CA ASN A 269 -8.00 18.38 -11.68
C ASN A 269 -7.73 18.75 -10.22
N GLY A 270 -6.61 18.30 -9.63
CA GLY A 270 -6.26 18.56 -8.24
C GLY A 270 -7.11 17.78 -7.23
N PHE A 271 -7.80 16.75 -7.66
CA PHE A 271 -8.61 15.88 -6.84
C PHE A 271 -8.12 14.44 -6.89
N SER A 272 -7.99 13.77 -5.74
CA SER A 272 -7.50 12.39 -5.67
C SER A 272 -8.56 11.39 -6.09
N GLY A 273 -9.72 11.38 -5.44
CA GLY A 273 -10.84 10.51 -5.75
C GLY A 273 -10.59 9.02 -5.51
N ILE A 274 -9.51 8.64 -4.81
CA ILE A 274 -9.19 7.24 -4.50
C ILE A 274 -10.29 6.64 -3.61
N CYS A 275 -10.59 5.37 -3.86
CA CYS A 275 -11.62 4.61 -3.14
C CYS A 275 -11.00 3.37 -2.49
N HIS A 276 -11.56 2.98 -1.34
CA HIS A 276 -11.08 1.82 -0.58
C HIS A 276 -12.23 0.87 -0.26
N GLY A 277 -11.92 -0.41 -0.08
CA GLY A 277 -12.83 -1.43 0.38
C GLY A 277 -12.24 -2.22 1.54
N PHE A 278 -13.05 -2.46 2.56
CA PHE A 278 -12.67 -3.16 3.78
C PHE A 278 -13.72 -4.20 4.12
N ILE A 279 -13.28 -5.40 4.49
CA ILE A 279 -14.16 -6.47 4.97
C ILE A 279 -13.52 -7.07 6.22
N ALA A 280 -14.31 -7.27 7.25
CA ALA A 280 -13.97 -8.08 8.40
C ALA A 280 -14.92 -9.26 8.49
N LEU A 281 -14.43 -10.48 8.70
CA LEU A 281 -15.21 -11.69 8.90
C LEU A 281 -14.91 -12.26 10.27
N ASN A 282 -15.97 -12.62 11.00
CA ASN A 282 -15.86 -13.27 12.30
C ASN A 282 -15.93 -14.80 12.15
N PRO A 283 -14.83 -15.54 12.38
CA PRO A 283 -14.82 -17.00 12.27
C PRO A 283 -15.83 -17.69 13.18
N ALA A 284 -16.23 -17.07 14.30
CA ALA A 284 -17.19 -17.63 15.24
C ALA A 284 -18.59 -17.89 14.62
N TYR A 285 -18.89 -17.28 13.48
CA TYR A 285 -20.13 -17.52 12.74
C TYR A 285 -20.04 -18.73 11.80
N PHE A 286 -18.88 -19.37 11.69
CA PHE A 286 -18.64 -20.56 10.88
C PHE A 286 -18.35 -21.81 11.73
N GLY A 287 -18.09 -21.64 13.01
CA GLY A 287 -17.76 -22.72 13.94
C GLY A 287 -16.93 -22.23 15.11
N ASN A 288 -16.25 -23.16 15.78
CA ASN A 288 -15.32 -22.81 16.84
C ASN A 288 -14.07 -22.09 16.21
N PRO A 289 -13.77 -20.84 16.59
CA PRO A 289 -12.65 -20.09 16.01
C PRO A 289 -11.29 -20.76 16.18
N GLU A 290 -11.05 -21.44 17.30
CA GLU A 290 -9.78 -22.13 17.56
C GLU A 290 -9.62 -23.37 16.67
N ASP A 291 -10.69 -24.10 16.40
CA ASP A 291 -10.65 -25.24 15.49
C ASP A 291 -10.41 -24.77 14.05
N ILE A 292 -11.04 -23.67 13.63
CA ILE A 292 -10.83 -23.06 12.32
C ILE A 292 -9.38 -22.58 12.18
N LYS A 293 -8.84 -21.88 13.20
CA LYS A 293 -7.45 -21.43 13.23
C LYS A 293 -6.49 -22.62 13.12
N LYS A 294 -6.68 -23.64 13.94
CA LYS A 294 -5.85 -24.85 13.93
C LYS A 294 -5.89 -25.59 12.58
N HIS A 295 -7.05 -25.68 11.96
CA HIS A 295 -7.19 -26.27 10.62
C HIS A 295 -6.41 -25.47 9.58
N PHE A 296 -6.46 -24.15 9.64
CA PHE A 296 -5.68 -23.26 8.77
C PHE A 296 -4.17 -23.38 9.00
N GLU A 297 -3.72 -23.46 10.26
CA GLU A 297 -2.32 -23.69 10.63
C GLU A 297 -1.80 -25.02 10.06
N THR A 298 -2.61 -26.09 10.14
CA THR A 298 -2.29 -27.38 9.55
C THR A 298 -2.06 -27.24 8.05
N TYR A 299 -2.97 -26.60 7.33
CA TYR A 299 -2.84 -26.35 5.89
C TYR A 299 -1.57 -25.52 5.54
N LEU A 300 -1.28 -24.46 6.30
CA LEU A 300 -0.08 -23.66 6.06
C LEU A 300 1.21 -24.46 6.31
N ASN A 301 1.22 -25.38 7.29
CA ASN A 301 2.35 -26.25 7.56
C ASN A 301 2.52 -27.31 6.44
N GLU A 302 1.44 -27.89 5.95
CA GLU A 302 1.49 -28.79 4.79
C GLU A 302 2.14 -28.14 3.57
N LEU A 303 1.83 -26.86 3.32
CA LEU A 303 2.46 -26.09 2.24
C LEU A 303 3.97 -25.92 2.47
N ARG A 304 4.39 -25.55 3.70
CA ARG A 304 5.81 -25.34 4.05
C ARG A 304 6.62 -26.63 3.96
N GLU A 305 6.02 -27.75 4.31
CA GLU A 305 6.63 -29.09 4.33
C GLU A 305 6.54 -29.84 3.00
N SER A 306 5.81 -29.29 2.03
CA SER A 306 5.67 -29.92 0.71
C SER A 306 7.02 -30.03 -0.01
N PRO A 307 7.19 -30.96 -0.97
CA PRO A 307 8.44 -31.13 -1.68
C PRO A 307 8.94 -29.84 -2.33
N LYS A 308 10.17 -29.48 -2.05
CA LYS A 308 10.81 -28.28 -2.57
C LYS A 308 11.32 -28.50 -3.99
N ALA A 309 11.34 -27.44 -4.79
CA ALA A 309 12.06 -27.43 -6.07
C ALA A 309 13.57 -27.56 -5.84
N ASP A 310 14.29 -28.13 -6.80
CA ASP A 310 15.73 -28.24 -6.76
C ASP A 310 16.40 -26.88 -6.57
N GLY A 311 17.30 -26.79 -5.61
CA GLY A 311 18.01 -25.54 -5.27
C GLY A 311 17.22 -24.58 -4.36
N ALA A 312 15.96 -24.87 -4.01
CA ALA A 312 15.20 -24.07 -3.05
C ALA A 312 15.53 -24.47 -1.61
N GLU A 313 15.87 -23.49 -0.77
CA GLU A 313 16.14 -23.74 0.64
C GLU A 313 14.88 -24.11 1.42
N ARG A 314 13.79 -23.37 1.19
CA ARG A 314 12.49 -23.58 1.85
C ARG A 314 11.33 -23.01 1.05
N ILE A 315 10.11 -23.44 1.39
CA ILE A 315 8.87 -22.85 0.93
C ILE A 315 8.39 -21.87 2.00
N TYR A 316 7.99 -20.68 1.58
CA TYR A 316 7.42 -19.65 2.44
C TYR A 316 5.90 -19.59 2.26
N THR A 317 5.16 -19.38 3.32
CA THR A 317 3.78 -18.92 3.24
C THR A 317 3.73 -17.38 3.39
N HIS A 318 2.66 -16.76 2.92
CA HIS A 318 2.49 -15.32 3.00
C HIS A 318 2.44 -14.84 4.45
N GLY A 319 3.18 -13.78 4.76
CA GLY A 319 3.37 -13.24 6.12
C GLY A 319 4.71 -13.62 6.75
N GLU A 320 5.31 -14.74 6.35
CA GLU A 320 6.56 -15.22 6.93
C GLU A 320 7.74 -14.29 6.67
N LYS A 321 7.88 -13.80 5.44
CA LYS A 321 8.96 -12.89 5.06
C LYS A 321 8.84 -11.54 5.75
N GLU A 322 7.62 -11.05 5.91
CA GLU A 322 7.29 -9.84 6.63
C GLU A 322 7.68 -9.97 8.11
N MET A 323 7.34 -11.08 8.76
CA MET A 323 7.72 -11.32 10.17
C MET A 323 9.23 -11.51 10.34
N LEU A 324 9.93 -12.07 9.37
CA LEU A 324 11.39 -12.15 9.36
C LEU A 324 12.02 -10.77 9.14
N ALA A 325 11.42 -9.91 8.33
CA ALA A 325 11.87 -8.54 8.15
C ALA A 325 11.72 -7.73 9.45
N VAL A 326 10.59 -7.86 10.17
CA VAL A 326 10.38 -7.23 11.50
C VAL A 326 11.52 -7.59 12.46
N LYS A 327 11.86 -8.88 12.60
CA LYS A 327 12.97 -9.32 13.46
C LYS A 327 14.30 -8.67 13.06
N LYS A 328 14.57 -8.59 11.76
CA LYS A 328 15.78 -7.95 11.26
C LYS A 328 15.80 -6.45 11.57
N VAL A 329 14.66 -5.77 11.45
CA VAL A 329 14.52 -4.35 11.79
C VAL A 329 14.69 -4.12 13.29
N GLU A 330 14.17 -4.99 14.14
CA GLU A 330 14.37 -4.94 15.60
C GLU A 330 15.86 -5.03 15.97
N GLU A 331 16.63 -5.85 15.27
CA GLU A 331 18.06 -6.05 15.52
C GLU A 331 18.96 -4.95 14.93
N GLN A 332 18.64 -4.48 13.72
CA GLN A 332 19.53 -3.64 12.90
C GLN A 332 19.03 -2.22 12.68
N GLY A 333 17.75 -1.95 12.96
CA GLY A 333 17.07 -0.72 12.59
C GLY A 333 16.48 -0.79 11.18
N ILE A 334 15.72 0.25 10.83
CA ILE A 334 15.08 0.43 9.52
C ILE A 334 16.13 0.95 8.52
N PRO A 335 16.37 0.25 7.40
CA PRO A 335 17.25 0.74 6.34
C PRO A 335 16.54 1.84 5.54
N VAL A 336 17.07 3.05 5.58
CA VAL A 336 16.57 4.18 4.79
C VAL A 336 17.62 4.55 3.74
N ASN A 337 17.21 4.64 2.47
CA ASN A 337 18.14 5.03 1.43
C ASN A 337 18.56 6.50 1.56
N GLU A 338 19.75 6.81 1.16
CA GLU A 338 20.37 8.13 1.32
C GLU A 338 19.53 9.28 0.73
N ASN A 339 18.82 9.07 -0.38
CA ASN A 339 18.00 10.11 -0.98
C ASN A 339 16.75 10.38 -0.15
N THR A 340 16.14 9.35 0.45
CA THR A 340 15.05 9.51 1.40
C THR A 340 15.50 10.30 2.63
N VAL A 341 16.72 10.03 3.15
CA VAL A 341 17.28 10.80 4.27
C VAL A 341 17.45 12.27 3.90
N LYS A 342 17.96 12.58 2.70
CA LYS A 342 18.08 13.97 2.21
C LYS A 342 16.73 14.67 2.13
N GLU A 343 15.70 13.97 1.64
CA GLU A 343 14.32 14.54 1.60
C GLU A 343 13.77 14.77 3.01
N MET A 344 14.03 13.86 3.95
CA MET A 344 13.62 14.02 5.34
C MET A 344 14.31 15.20 6.02
N ILE A 345 15.61 15.40 5.77
CA ILE A 345 16.36 16.55 6.27
C ILE A 345 15.80 17.87 5.70
N ALA A 346 15.60 17.94 4.38
CA ALA A 346 15.03 19.11 3.75
C ALA A 346 13.62 19.42 4.27
N MET A 347 12.81 18.39 4.53
CA MET A 347 11.50 18.54 5.18
C MET A 347 11.62 19.05 6.62
N ALA A 348 12.55 18.50 7.40
CA ALA A 348 12.80 18.95 8.77
C ALA A 348 13.20 20.43 8.83
N GLU A 349 14.10 20.86 7.94
CA GLU A 349 14.49 22.27 7.79
C GLU A 349 13.29 23.16 7.44
N TYR A 350 12.50 22.75 6.44
CA TYR A 350 11.30 23.46 6.02
C TYR A 350 10.28 23.61 7.16
N LEU A 351 10.11 22.57 7.98
CA LEU A 351 9.18 22.55 9.11
C LEU A 351 9.75 23.19 10.39
N GLY A 352 11.03 23.64 10.39
CA GLY A 352 11.70 24.17 11.58
C GLY A 352 11.87 23.12 12.68
N MET A 353 12.16 21.87 12.30
CA MET A 353 12.50 20.79 13.22
C MET A 353 14.03 20.76 13.48
N ASP A 354 14.47 20.20 14.60
CA ASP A 354 15.90 20.06 14.87
C ASP A 354 16.49 18.89 14.07
N VAL A 355 17.11 19.21 12.92
CA VAL A 355 17.74 18.22 12.03
C VAL A 355 18.79 17.39 12.77
N LYS A 356 19.58 17.99 13.69
CA LYS A 356 20.63 17.28 14.40
C LYS A 356 20.10 16.25 15.39
N GLU A 357 18.95 16.50 15.95
CA GLU A 357 18.28 15.54 16.86
C GLU A 357 17.98 14.22 16.16
N TYR A 358 17.59 14.26 14.88
CA TYR A 358 17.16 13.10 14.11
C TYR A 358 18.25 12.47 13.25
N PHE A 359 19.11 13.29 12.67
CA PHE A 359 20.05 12.84 11.61
C PHE A 359 21.51 13.09 11.98
N GLY A 360 21.79 13.71 13.14
CA GLY A 360 23.16 14.05 13.56
C GLY A 360 23.88 14.92 12.54
N ASP A 361 25.16 14.64 12.31
CA ASP A 361 25.99 15.33 11.30
C ASP A 361 26.00 14.55 9.97
N PHE A 362 24.82 14.13 9.48
CA PHE A 362 24.70 13.39 8.23
C PHE A 362 25.35 14.15 7.06
N LYS A 363 26.24 13.44 6.35
CA LYS A 363 26.87 13.94 5.13
C LYS A 363 26.52 13.03 3.96
N ALA A 364 25.87 13.60 2.97
CA ALA A 364 25.51 12.89 1.76
C ALA A 364 26.74 12.49 0.93
N SER A 365 26.72 11.30 0.36
CA SER A 365 27.77 10.80 -0.53
C SER A 365 27.70 11.38 -1.96
N ASP A 366 26.51 11.85 -2.40
CA ASP A 366 26.26 12.38 -3.75
C ASP A 366 25.75 13.82 -3.69
N SER A 367 26.47 14.73 -4.39
CA SER A 367 26.12 16.15 -4.48
C SER A 367 25.03 16.48 -5.51
N ASN A 368 24.63 15.53 -6.36
CA ASN A 368 23.70 15.77 -7.47
C ASN A 368 22.21 15.58 -7.11
N PHE A 369 21.91 15.28 -5.85
CA PHE A 369 20.54 15.18 -5.38
C PHE A 369 19.85 16.55 -5.41
N LYS A 370 18.69 16.63 -6.03
CA LYS A 370 17.79 17.79 -5.96
C LYS A 370 16.65 17.46 -5.03
N SER A 371 16.57 18.18 -3.93
CA SER A 371 15.44 18.08 -3.00
C SER A 371 14.13 18.44 -3.69
N SER A 372 13.04 17.88 -3.18
CA SER A 372 11.67 18.25 -3.54
C SER A 372 11.22 19.56 -2.86
N TYR A 373 12.02 20.07 -1.90
CA TYR A 373 11.78 21.31 -1.16
C TYR A 373 12.64 22.46 -1.66
#